data_2ebfa003b221d49c6987c9249a83e96d
#
_entry.id   2ebfa003b221d49c6987c9249a83e96d
#
_cell.length_a   1.000
_cell.length_b   1.000
_cell.length_c   1.000
_cell.angle_alpha   90.00
_cell.angle_beta   90.00
_cell.angle_gamma   90.00
#
_symmetry.space_group_name_H-M   'P 1'
#
loop_
_entity.id
_entity.type
_entity.pdbx_description
1 polymer ?
#
loop_
_entity_poly.entity_id
_entity_poly.type
_entity_poly.pdbx_seq_one_letter_code
_entity_poly.pdbx_strand_id
1 'polypeptide(L)'
;MKIINKAYSLALIAPLAAAAFFSGIARVCAQETQLPPRPLNEEYTTTTNETIPANWWWTLEIGSAGVWNIVGDMAQVNWEYENSHNNILTGAGTINLGSDTQSGALYIMGSNPPNPDSHWNAIVNFNGAINVNKMGSLSFGGSYISRWGRLEFIDTLNINGGMVSVMSETENHSYFCVKNLSIRDGGTFDSVLDLQTDKGGVWNLHSQGVSSRKLRVTSGDFTLNLRAENVLANVPVISFDSGTKTNFRINAYADNSFEVFEFNAGGVLELSIADGATLTVGKLTTKNGISGVSGAEIVFYDYRADAFILGDSDVFIEDNKLYIPSVDTYVTLTAYDSGGNLLEGEWFYDWDGEAGRLVLNAVPEPAVAAAVLGALALAFALRRRIK
;
A
#
# COMPACT_ATOMS: atom_id res chain seq x y z
N MET A 1 25.75 24.93 30.83
CA MET A 1 24.35 24.55 30.64
C MET A 1 23.77 25.43 29.54
N LYS A 2 23.89 25.00 28.29
CA LYS A 2 23.37 25.70 27.09
C LYS A 2 22.31 24.82 26.47
N ILE A 3 21.08 25.28 26.58
CA ILE A 3 19.91 24.65 25.95
C ILE A 3 19.93 25.09 24.49
N ILE A 4 20.13 24.17 23.58
CA ILE A 4 20.00 24.40 22.14
C ILE A 4 18.59 23.98 21.74
N ASN A 5 17.72 24.97 21.57
CA ASN A 5 16.44 24.80 20.93
C ASN A 5 16.67 24.54 19.44
N LYS A 6 16.45 23.30 18.98
CA LYS A 6 16.26 23.01 17.56
C LYS A 6 14.79 23.31 17.22
N ALA A 7 14.57 24.43 16.55
CA ALA A 7 13.31 24.73 15.91
C ALA A 7 13.15 23.81 14.69
N TYR A 8 12.17 22.93 14.74
CA TYR A 8 11.70 22.21 13.56
C TYR A 8 10.91 23.17 12.70
N SER A 9 11.47 23.50 11.55
CA SER A 9 10.77 24.23 10.50
C SER A 9 9.79 23.24 9.83
N LEU A 10 8.54 23.23 10.32
CA LEU A 10 7.43 22.66 9.58
C LEU A 10 7.24 23.52 8.34
N ALA A 11 7.58 23.00 7.19
CA ALA A 11 7.10 23.51 5.92
C ALA A 11 5.60 23.17 5.82
N LEU A 12 4.76 24.07 6.30
CA LEU A 12 3.33 24.07 6.00
C LEU A 12 3.19 24.36 4.50
N ILE A 13 3.08 23.31 3.68
CA ILE A 13 2.47 23.43 2.37
C ILE A 13 0.96 23.41 2.64
N ALA A 14 0.40 24.58 2.80
CA ALA A 14 -1.02 24.76 2.93
C ALA A 14 -1.73 24.34 1.65
N PRO A 15 -2.80 23.53 1.71
CA PRO A 15 -3.73 23.39 0.60
C PRO A 15 -4.60 24.66 0.58
N LEU A 16 -4.13 25.70 -0.11
CA LEU A 16 -4.83 26.97 -0.28
C LEU A 16 -5.74 26.93 -1.52
N ALA A 17 -6.55 25.93 -1.67
CA ALA A 17 -7.52 25.86 -2.76
C ALA A 17 -8.95 25.44 -2.35
N ALA A 18 -9.20 25.03 -1.12
CA ALA A 18 -10.53 24.52 -0.73
C ALA A 18 -11.40 25.51 0.09
N ALA A 19 -10.95 26.71 0.41
CA ALA A 19 -11.67 27.58 1.34
C ALA A 19 -12.35 28.82 0.71
N ALA A 20 -12.41 28.98 -0.60
CA ALA A 20 -12.85 30.21 -1.23
C ALA A 20 -14.18 30.16 -2.01
N PHE A 21 -14.99 29.11 -1.94
CA PHE A 21 -16.22 29.02 -2.74
C PHE A 21 -17.51 28.68 -1.96
N PHE A 22 -17.67 29.20 -0.76
CA PHE A 22 -18.97 29.11 -0.07
C PHE A 22 -19.61 30.49 0.15
N SER A 23 -19.92 31.24 -0.92
CA SER A 23 -20.89 32.30 -0.83
C SER A 23 -21.40 32.66 -2.22
N GLY A 24 -22.59 32.21 -2.54
CA GLY A 24 -23.30 32.70 -3.73
C GLY A 24 -24.13 31.64 -4.44
N ILE A 25 -25.08 30.98 -3.74
CA ILE A 25 -26.11 30.21 -4.43
C ILE A 25 -27.25 31.16 -4.81
N ALA A 26 -27.14 31.79 -5.99
CA ALA A 26 -28.29 32.27 -6.71
C ALA A 26 -29.07 31.03 -7.21
N ARG A 27 -30.37 30.93 -6.87
CA ARG A 27 -31.28 29.96 -7.44
C ARG A 27 -31.32 30.14 -8.97
N VAL A 28 -30.56 29.33 -9.68
CA VAL A 28 -30.71 29.14 -11.12
C VAL A 28 -31.81 28.12 -11.32
N CYS A 29 -32.72 28.38 -12.26
CA CYS A 29 -33.81 27.52 -12.71
C CYS A 29 -33.36 26.06 -12.79
N ALA A 30 -34.24 25.15 -12.40
CA ALA A 30 -34.02 23.70 -12.37
C ALA A 30 -33.36 23.23 -13.69
N GLN A 31 -32.04 23.18 -13.70
CA GLN A 31 -31.28 22.45 -14.70
C GLN A 31 -31.51 20.99 -14.38
N GLU A 32 -31.95 20.20 -15.35
CA GLU A 32 -32.07 18.75 -15.19
C GLU A 32 -30.75 18.23 -14.65
N THR A 33 -30.78 17.55 -13.49
CA THR A 33 -29.60 16.99 -12.88
C THR A 33 -28.96 15.98 -13.83
N GLN A 34 -27.70 16.15 -14.15
CA GLN A 34 -26.94 15.24 -15.02
C GLN A 34 -26.37 14.07 -14.20
N LEU A 35 -27.27 13.36 -13.53
CA LEU A 35 -26.94 12.14 -12.80
C LEU A 35 -27.21 10.89 -13.66
N PRO A 36 -26.38 9.84 -13.56
CA PRO A 36 -26.55 8.65 -14.36
C PRO A 36 -27.85 7.90 -14.05
N PRO A 37 -28.42 7.18 -15.03
CA PRO A 37 -29.56 6.28 -14.81
C PRO A 37 -29.19 5.15 -13.83
N ARG A 38 -30.18 4.52 -13.24
CA ARG A 38 -30.02 3.44 -12.25
C ARG A 38 -30.80 2.18 -12.66
N PRO A 39 -30.14 1.05 -12.91
CA PRO A 39 -28.67 0.85 -12.99
C PRO A 39 -28.06 1.49 -14.23
N LEU A 40 -26.76 1.84 -14.17
CA LEU A 40 -26.00 2.31 -15.31
C LEU A 40 -25.40 1.12 -16.03
N ASN A 41 -25.83 0.87 -17.28
CA ASN A 41 -25.35 -0.25 -18.10
C ASN A 41 -24.73 0.22 -19.43
N GLU A 42 -24.61 1.51 -19.62
CA GLU A 42 -24.04 2.14 -20.82
C GLU A 42 -23.13 3.30 -20.42
N GLU A 43 -22.54 3.99 -21.37
CA GLU A 43 -21.74 5.17 -21.11
C GLU A 43 -22.62 6.37 -20.77
N TYR A 44 -22.24 7.06 -19.70
CA TYR A 44 -22.90 8.29 -19.25
C TYR A 44 -21.86 9.33 -18.86
N THR A 45 -22.13 10.60 -19.18
CA THR A 45 -21.19 11.69 -18.86
C THR A 45 -21.87 12.81 -18.08
N THR A 46 -21.29 13.16 -16.92
CA THR A 46 -21.64 14.33 -16.12
C THR A 46 -20.64 15.42 -16.43
N THR A 47 -21.09 16.57 -16.93
CA THR A 47 -20.23 17.69 -17.34
C THR A 47 -20.39 18.93 -16.47
N THR A 48 -21.30 18.92 -15.52
CA THR A 48 -21.66 20.04 -14.65
C THR A 48 -21.46 19.69 -13.18
N ASN A 49 -21.64 20.69 -12.32
CA ASN A 49 -21.62 20.48 -10.87
C ASN A 49 -22.99 19.97 -10.42
N GLU A 50 -22.99 18.76 -9.88
CA GLU A 50 -24.20 18.08 -9.41
C GLU A 50 -24.09 17.78 -7.92
N THR A 51 -25.21 17.84 -7.20
CA THR A 51 -25.29 17.44 -5.79
C THR A 51 -26.36 16.35 -5.64
N ILE A 52 -25.96 15.24 -5.05
CA ILE A 52 -26.88 14.17 -4.61
C ILE A 52 -27.18 14.45 -3.15
N PRO A 53 -28.39 14.94 -2.82
CA PRO A 53 -28.69 15.35 -1.46
C PRO A 53 -28.80 14.17 -0.50
N ALA A 54 -28.43 14.37 0.74
CA ALA A 54 -28.36 13.39 1.82
C ALA A 54 -29.67 12.64 2.10
N ASN A 55 -30.80 13.28 1.89
CA ASN A 55 -32.12 12.70 2.15
C ASN A 55 -32.64 11.81 1.02
N TRP A 56 -31.86 11.63 -0.03
CA TRP A 56 -32.21 10.74 -1.13
C TRP A 56 -31.59 9.36 -0.92
N TRP A 57 -32.45 8.35 -0.87
CA TRP A 57 -32.09 6.94 -0.86
C TRP A 57 -31.56 6.55 -2.25
N TRP A 58 -30.37 7.01 -2.58
CA TRP A 58 -29.84 6.81 -3.91
C TRP A 58 -28.68 5.83 -3.89
N THR A 59 -28.92 4.67 -4.44
CA THR A 59 -27.88 3.68 -4.72
C THR A 59 -27.60 3.68 -6.21
N LEU A 60 -26.35 3.85 -6.59
CA LEU A 60 -25.91 3.68 -7.96
C LEU A 60 -25.25 2.32 -8.12
N GLU A 61 -25.85 1.50 -8.97
CA GLU A 61 -25.23 0.27 -9.46
C GLU A 61 -24.70 0.52 -10.87
N ILE A 62 -23.36 0.34 -11.06
CA ILE A 62 -22.74 0.43 -12.37
C ILE A 62 -22.49 -0.98 -12.87
N GLY A 63 -23.30 -1.41 -13.85
CA GLY A 63 -23.14 -2.72 -14.48
C GLY A 63 -21.78 -2.88 -15.15
N SER A 64 -21.39 -4.10 -15.47
CA SER A 64 -20.05 -4.39 -16.04
C SER A 64 -19.77 -3.67 -17.38
N ALA A 65 -20.81 -3.32 -18.15
CA ALA A 65 -20.70 -2.50 -19.37
C ALA A 65 -20.90 -1.01 -19.10
N GLY A 66 -21.30 -0.62 -17.88
CA GLY A 66 -21.55 0.77 -17.51
C GLY A 66 -20.26 1.57 -17.35
N VAL A 67 -20.23 2.78 -17.93
CA VAL A 67 -19.14 3.73 -17.77
C VAL A 67 -19.70 5.07 -17.33
N TRP A 68 -19.21 5.58 -16.21
CA TRP A 68 -19.56 6.91 -15.75
C TRP A 68 -18.36 7.85 -15.86
N ASN A 69 -18.47 8.81 -16.76
CA ASN A 69 -17.48 9.86 -16.93
C ASN A 69 -17.93 11.11 -16.17
N ILE A 70 -17.08 11.63 -15.29
CA ILE A 70 -17.24 12.93 -14.65
C ILE A 70 -16.13 13.81 -15.21
N VAL A 71 -16.45 14.62 -16.23
CA VAL A 71 -15.46 15.38 -16.98
C VAL A 71 -16.07 16.66 -17.60
N GLY A 72 -15.48 17.82 -17.33
CA GLY A 72 -15.91 19.12 -17.83
C GLY A 72 -15.18 20.23 -17.09
N ASP A 73 -15.30 21.47 -17.52
CA ASP A 73 -14.56 22.61 -16.95
C ASP A 73 -14.78 22.80 -15.44
N MET A 74 -15.92 22.34 -14.92
CA MET A 74 -16.27 22.38 -13.50
C MET A 74 -17.09 21.14 -13.11
N ALA A 75 -16.89 20.02 -13.78
CA ALA A 75 -17.64 18.80 -13.48
C ALA A 75 -17.28 18.28 -12.09
N GLN A 76 -18.28 18.24 -11.22
CA GLN A 76 -18.14 17.79 -9.86
C GLN A 76 -19.43 17.12 -9.40
N VAL A 77 -19.32 15.95 -8.80
CA VAL A 77 -20.44 15.29 -8.15
C VAL A 77 -20.20 15.28 -6.64
N ASN A 78 -21.06 15.96 -5.92
CA ASN A 78 -21.08 15.95 -4.45
C ASN A 78 -22.11 14.94 -4.00
N TRP A 79 -21.66 13.88 -3.36
CA TRP A 79 -22.54 12.86 -2.83
C TRP A 79 -22.62 13.03 -1.31
N GLU A 80 -23.69 13.66 -0.85
CA GLU A 80 -23.98 13.85 0.56
C GLU A 80 -24.72 12.65 1.10
N TYR A 81 -24.28 12.14 2.23
CA TYR A 81 -24.83 10.94 2.83
C TYR A 81 -25.35 11.23 4.24
N GLU A 82 -26.61 10.98 4.47
CA GLU A 82 -27.27 11.07 5.78
C GLU A 82 -27.89 9.72 6.18
N ASN A 83 -27.43 9.17 7.29
CA ASN A 83 -28.07 8.06 8.05
C ASN A 83 -28.27 6.68 7.42
N SER A 84 -27.62 5.68 8.01
CA SER A 84 -28.03 4.27 8.15
C SER A 84 -28.21 3.39 6.90
N HIS A 85 -27.65 3.69 5.74
CA HIS A 85 -27.84 2.89 4.54
C HIS A 85 -26.56 2.25 4.03
N ASN A 86 -26.68 1.00 3.62
CA ASN A 86 -25.57 0.19 3.11
C ASN A 86 -25.37 0.46 1.62
N ASN A 87 -24.09 0.65 1.21
CA ASN A 87 -23.63 0.64 -0.19
C ASN A 87 -24.37 1.62 -1.12
N ILE A 88 -23.92 2.85 -1.18
CA ILE A 88 -24.44 3.84 -2.12
C ILE A 88 -23.86 3.68 -3.53
N LEU A 89 -22.63 3.16 -3.65
CA LEU A 89 -21.97 2.88 -4.92
C LEU A 89 -21.59 1.41 -4.99
N THR A 90 -22.10 0.69 -5.99
CA THR A 90 -21.87 -0.74 -6.20
C THR A 90 -21.68 -1.06 -7.69
N GLY A 91 -21.44 -2.34 -7.98
CA GLY A 91 -21.31 -2.85 -9.34
C GLY A 91 -19.88 -3.12 -9.78
N ALA A 92 -19.69 -3.35 -11.08
CA ALA A 92 -18.43 -3.81 -11.67
C ALA A 92 -18.02 -3.03 -12.94
N GLY A 93 -18.61 -1.88 -13.19
CA GLY A 93 -18.31 -1.04 -14.33
C GLY A 93 -17.09 -0.13 -14.12
N THR A 94 -17.09 1.02 -14.78
CA THR A 94 -15.96 1.96 -14.73
C THR A 94 -16.43 3.36 -14.38
N ILE A 95 -15.65 4.06 -13.54
CA ILE A 95 -15.79 5.49 -13.26
C ILE A 95 -14.51 6.17 -13.71
N ASN A 96 -14.66 7.22 -14.53
CA ASN A 96 -13.56 8.06 -14.97
C ASN A 96 -13.73 9.48 -14.43
N LEU A 97 -12.73 9.96 -13.71
CA LEU A 97 -12.71 11.29 -13.11
C LEU A 97 -11.66 12.14 -13.81
N GLY A 98 -12.11 13.25 -14.40
CA GLY A 98 -11.23 14.15 -15.16
C GLY A 98 -10.59 13.54 -16.39
N SER A 99 -9.81 14.35 -17.07
CA SER A 99 -8.99 13.99 -18.22
C SER A 99 -7.64 14.72 -18.16
N ASP A 100 -6.85 14.71 -19.23
CA ASP A 100 -5.62 15.50 -19.30
C ASP A 100 -5.88 17.02 -19.35
N THR A 101 -7.07 17.42 -19.77
CA THR A 101 -7.41 18.83 -20.06
C THR A 101 -8.65 19.34 -19.36
N GLN A 102 -9.50 18.48 -18.83
CA GLN A 102 -10.76 18.83 -18.19
C GLN A 102 -10.83 18.25 -16.79
N SER A 103 -11.33 19.04 -15.84
CA SER A 103 -11.51 18.60 -14.47
C SER A 103 -12.65 17.57 -14.33
N GLY A 104 -12.61 16.81 -13.26
CA GLY A 104 -13.69 15.91 -12.89
C GLY A 104 -13.51 15.45 -11.45
N ALA A 105 -14.52 15.67 -10.61
CA ALA A 105 -14.41 15.38 -9.20
C ALA A 105 -15.61 14.60 -8.69
N LEU A 106 -15.32 13.60 -7.86
CA LEU A 106 -16.33 12.87 -7.08
C LEU A 106 -16.01 13.03 -5.59
N TYR A 107 -16.91 13.68 -4.88
CA TYR A 107 -16.84 13.86 -3.43
C TYR A 107 -17.90 12.99 -2.77
N ILE A 108 -17.47 12.04 -1.97
CA ILE A 108 -18.36 11.20 -1.17
C ILE A 108 -18.22 11.65 0.28
N MET A 109 -19.22 12.33 0.78
CA MET A 109 -19.20 12.96 2.09
C MET A 109 -20.21 12.32 3.02
N GLY A 110 -19.74 11.78 4.14
CA GLY A 110 -20.60 11.29 5.20
C GLY A 110 -21.03 12.42 6.14
N SER A 111 -22.31 12.47 6.50
CA SER A 111 -22.79 13.32 7.58
C SER A 111 -22.83 12.54 8.90
N ASN A 112 -22.86 13.32 9.99
CA ASN A 112 -22.82 12.80 11.36
C ASN A 112 -24.06 11.90 11.66
N PRO A 113 -23.91 10.62 11.96
CA PRO A 113 -25.07 9.80 12.35
C PRO A 113 -25.60 10.26 13.71
N PRO A 114 -26.92 10.32 13.91
CA PRO A 114 -27.51 10.65 15.18
C PRO A 114 -27.28 9.61 16.27
N ASN A 115 -26.82 8.41 15.93
CA ASN A 115 -26.54 7.34 16.88
C ASN A 115 -25.09 6.85 16.75
N PRO A 116 -24.20 7.11 17.74
CA PRO A 116 -22.81 6.67 17.72
C PRO A 116 -22.63 5.15 17.78
N ASP A 117 -23.66 4.38 18.12
CA ASP A 117 -23.60 2.92 18.26
C ASP A 117 -24.01 2.16 16.98
N SER A 118 -24.38 2.88 15.92
CA SER A 118 -24.74 2.22 14.67
C SER A 118 -23.48 1.71 13.95
N HIS A 119 -23.42 0.40 13.73
CA HIS A 119 -22.40 -0.25 12.92
C HIS A 119 -22.66 0.03 11.44
N TRP A 120 -21.76 0.69 10.77
CA TRP A 120 -21.90 1.10 9.38
C TRP A 120 -21.17 0.12 8.46
N ASN A 121 -21.84 -0.29 7.41
CA ASN A 121 -21.19 -0.99 6.31
C ASN A 121 -20.53 0.01 5.36
N ALA A 122 -19.61 -0.46 4.53
CA ALA A 122 -18.95 0.36 3.54
C ALA A 122 -19.94 1.13 2.66
N ILE A 123 -19.71 2.43 2.50
CA ILE A 123 -20.51 3.30 1.62
C ILE A 123 -20.27 2.92 0.17
N VAL A 124 -19.03 2.57 -0.18
CA VAL A 124 -18.64 2.09 -1.49
C VAL A 124 -18.25 0.61 -1.40
N ASN A 125 -18.91 -0.22 -2.19
CA ASN A 125 -18.57 -1.62 -2.40
C ASN A 125 -18.50 -1.88 -3.91
N PHE A 126 -17.45 -1.37 -4.53
CA PHE A 126 -17.32 -1.28 -5.98
C PHE A 126 -16.34 -2.31 -6.50
N ASN A 127 -16.83 -3.31 -7.22
CA ASN A 127 -16.04 -4.37 -7.82
C ASN A 127 -15.52 -4.01 -9.23
N GLY A 128 -15.63 -2.76 -9.62
CA GLY A 128 -15.17 -2.20 -10.88
C GLY A 128 -13.90 -1.37 -10.75
N ALA A 129 -13.65 -0.56 -11.75
CA ALA A 129 -12.49 0.31 -11.82
C ALA A 129 -12.85 1.78 -11.63
N ILE A 130 -12.08 2.50 -10.81
CA ILE A 130 -12.10 3.96 -10.72
C ILE A 130 -10.78 4.49 -11.27
N ASN A 131 -10.88 5.32 -12.30
CA ASN A 131 -9.73 5.98 -12.92
C ASN A 131 -9.75 7.46 -12.55
N VAL A 132 -8.73 7.92 -11.85
CA VAL A 132 -8.54 9.33 -11.47
C VAL A 132 -7.43 9.89 -12.34
N ASN A 133 -7.81 10.57 -13.41
CA ASN A 133 -6.88 11.10 -14.40
C ASN A 133 -6.28 12.44 -13.93
N LYS A 134 -5.37 13.02 -14.70
CA LYS A 134 -4.53 14.16 -14.33
C LYS A 134 -5.26 15.35 -13.70
N MET A 135 -6.44 15.70 -14.19
CA MET A 135 -7.28 16.75 -13.60
C MET A 135 -8.47 16.18 -12.82
N GLY A 136 -8.41 14.90 -12.45
CA GLY A 136 -9.42 14.21 -11.68
C GLY A 136 -9.15 14.25 -10.18
N SER A 137 -10.23 14.22 -9.38
CA SER A 137 -10.14 14.03 -7.95
C SER A 137 -11.24 13.13 -7.41
N LEU A 138 -10.87 12.27 -6.45
CA LEU A 138 -11.78 11.43 -5.68
C LEU A 138 -11.56 11.75 -4.20
N SER A 139 -12.59 12.19 -3.53
CA SER A 139 -12.48 12.55 -2.11
C SER A 139 -13.54 11.85 -1.28
N PHE A 140 -13.07 11.30 -0.16
CA PHE A 140 -13.90 10.76 0.90
C PHE A 140 -13.73 11.64 2.12
N GLY A 141 -14.81 12.23 2.59
CA GLY A 141 -14.76 13.17 3.69
C GLY A 141 -16.02 13.18 4.55
N GLY A 142 -15.98 13.96 5.64
CA GLY A 142 -17.08 14.12 6.58
C GLY A 142 -16.70 13.70 7.98
N SER A 143 -17.41 14.24 8.98
CA SER A 143 -17.08 14.09 10.39
C SER A 143 -17.28 12.67 10.95
N TYR A 144 -17.84 11.74 10.18
CA TYR A 144 -18.15 10.39 10.69
C TYR A 144 -18.01 9.32 9.63
N ILE A 145 -16.83 8.79 9.61
CA ILE A 145 -16.62 7.44 9.11
C ILE A 145 -16.61 6.55 10.35
N SER A 146 -17.46 5.54 10.35
CA SER A 146 -17.84 4.75 11.53
C SER A 146 -16.66 4.29 12.38
N ARG A 147 -16.83 4.31 13.68
CA ARG A 147 -15.84 3.86 14.70
C ARG A 147 -15.42 2.39 14.53
N TRP A 148 -16.15 1.60 13.77
CA TRP A 148 -15.97 0.15 13.68
C TRP A 148 -16.27 -0.32 12.26
N GLY A 149 -15.28 -0.38 11.41
CA GLY A 149 -15.50 -1.09 10.17
C GLY A 149 -14.73 -0.58 8.97
N ARG A 150 -14.86 -1.34 7.93
CA ARG A 150 -14.35 -1.13 6.59
C ARG A 150 -15.08 0.03 5.96
N LEU A 151 -14.33 1.06 5.65
CA LEU A 151 -14.89 2.26 5.08
C LEU A 151 -15.40 2.03 3.67
N GLU A 152 -14.47 1.56 2.84
CA GLU A 152 -14.68 1.44 1.42
C GLU A 152 -14.03 0.16 0.90
N PHE A 153 -14.61 -0.41 -0.13
CA PHE A 153 -13.96 -1.43 -0.94
C PHE A 153 -14.00 -1.04 -2.41
N ILE A 154 -12.83 -0.95 -3.02
CA ILE A 154 -12.68 -0.71 -4.45
C ILE A 154 -11.82 -1.83 -5.01
N ASP A 155 -12.31 -2.56 -6.05
CA ASP A 155 -11.51 -3.61 -6.68
C ASP A 155 -10.30 -3.02 -7.39
N THR A 156 -10.47 -2.00 -8.20
CA THR A 156 -9.36 -1.38 -8.95
C THR A 156 -9.41 0.14 -8.86
N LEU A 157 -8.32 0.73 -8.39
CA LEU A 157 -8.13 2.18 -8.33
C LEU A 157 -6.87 2.56 -9.10
N ASN A 158 -7.04 3.30 -10.19
CA ASN A 158 -5.96 3.83 -11.00
C ASN A 158 -5.88 5.35 -10.83
N ILE A 159 -4.75 5.84 -10.36
CA ILE A 159 -4.46 7.27 -10.16
C ILE A 159 -3.41 7.67 -11.20
N ASN A 160 -3.88 8.28 -12.30
CA ASN A 160 -3.07 8.64 -13.46
C ASN A 160 -2.82 10.17 -13.46
N GLY A 161 -2.02 10.65 -12.53
CA GLY A 161 -1.74 12.07 -12.34
C GLY A 161 -2.81 12.84 -11.57
N GLY A 162 -3.92 12.22 -11.21
CA GLY A 162 -4.98 12.81 -10.41
C GLY A 162 -4.75 12.67 -8.89
N MET A 163 -5.75 13.02 -8.11
CA MET A 163 -5.65 13.03 -6.64
C MET A 163 -6.77 12.21 -5.99
N VAL A 164 -6.40 11.37 -5.05
CA VAL A 164 -7.34 10.71 -4.12
C VAL A 164 -7.05 11.20 -2.72
N SER A 165 -8.10 11.60 -2.01
CA SER A 165 -8.01 12.10 -0.64
C SER A 165 -9.02 11.39 0.25
N VAL A 166 -8.56 10.82 1.35
CA VAL A 166 -9.39 10.18 2.36
C VAL A 166 -9.20 10.94 3.68
N MET A 167 -10.14 11.81 3.97
CA MET A 167 -10.13 12.65 5.16
C MET A 167 -11.21 12.19 6.12
N SER A 168 -10.83 11.65 7.25
CA SER A 168 -11.74 11.32 8.35
C SER A 168 -11.10 11.70 9.66
N GLU A 169 -11.86 12.36 10.51
CA GLU A 169 -11.40 12.76 11.84
C GLU A 169 -11.63 11.68 12.91
N THR A 170 -12.11 10.49 12.57
CA THR A 170 -12.43 9.49 13.58
C THR A 170 -11.20 8.69 13.99
N GLU A 171 -10.85 8.82 15.25
CA GLU A 171 -9.87 8.01 15.95
C GLU A 171 -10.30 6.55 15.96
N ASN A 172 -9.59 5.62 15.59
CA ASN A 172 -9.71 4.18 15.78
C ASN A 172 -10.52 3.37 14.75
N HIS A 173 -9.82 2.44 14.13
CA HIS A 173 -10.27 1.24 13.42
C HIS A 173 -10.89 1.39 12.02
N SER A 174 -10.88 2.57 11.43
CA SER A 174 -11.32 2.72 10.04
C SER A 174 -10.15 2.57 9.08
N TYR A 175 -10.39 1.89 7.97
CA TYR A 175 -9.41 1.66 6.92
C TYR A 175 -10.04 1.78 5.54
N PHE A 176 -9.25 2.24 4.59
CA PHE A 176 -9.62 2.31 3.18
C PHE A 176 -9.13 1.06 2.45
N CYS A 177 -10.05 0.30 1.87
CA CYS A 177 -9.74 -1.00 1.32
C CYS A 177 -9.70 -0.97 -0.21
N VAL A 178 -8.54 -1.29 -0.78
CA VAL A 178 -8.32 -1.38 -2.22
C VAL A 178 -7.63 -2.70 -2.55
N LYS A 179 -8.14 -3.44 -3.53
CA LYS A 179 -7.51 -4.69 -3.96
C LYS A 179 -6.36 -4.42 -4.94
N ASN A 180 -6.62 -3.69 -6.03
CA ASN A 180 -5.62 -3.34 -7.03
C ASN A 180 -5.44 -1.82 -7.08
N LEU A 181 -4.22 -1.35 -6.87
CA LEU A 181 -3.86 0.06 -6.88
C LEU A 181 -2.75 0.33 -7.89
N SER A 182 -2.93 1.34 -8.72
CA SER A 182 -1.88 1.86 -9.57
C SER A 182 -1.75 3.37 -9.42
N ILE A 183 -0.57 3.87 -9.07
CA ILE A 183 -0.27 5.30 -8.96
C ILE A 183 0.85 5.64 -9.93
N ARG A 184 0.58 6.52 -10.88
CA ARG A 184 1.53 6.93 -11.92
C ARG A 184 1.37 8.41 -12.27
N ASP A 185 2.29 8.93 -13.07
CA ASP A 185 2.23 10.26 -13.67
C ASP A 185 2.09 11.40 -12.65
N GLY A 186 2.68 11.23 -11.45
CA GLY A 186 2.58 12.19 -10.37
C GLY A 186 1.25 12.16 -9.61
N GLY A 187 0.44 11.13 -9.81
CA GLY A 187 -0.79 10.92 -9.05
C GLY A 187 -0.54 10.78 -7.55
N THR A 188 -1.50 11.20 -6.74
CA THR A 188 -1.39 11.18 -5.29
C THR A 188 -2.56 10.46 -4.63
N PHE A 189 -2.24 9.68 -3.60
CA PHE A 189 -3.19 9.08 -2.68
C PHE A 189 -2.83 9.54 -1.26
N ASP A 190 -3.67 10.38 -0.67
CA ASP A 190 -3.47 10.91 0.68
C ASP A 190 -4.59 10.41 1.60
N SER A 191 -4.21 9.66 2.63
CA SER A 191 -5.15 9.06 3.57
C SER A 191 -4.72 9.26 5.01
N VAL A 192 -5.59 9.80 5.82
CA VAL A 192 -5.43 9.82 7.29
C VAL A 192 -5.75 8.44 7.91
N LEU A 193 -6.29 7.52 7.14
CA LEU A 193 -6.62 6.15 7.55
C LEU A 193 -5.54 5.16 7.13
N ASP A 194 -5.63 3.95 7.68
CA ASP A 194 -4.83 2.83 7.18
C ASP A 194 -5.29 2.45 5.77
N LEU A 195 -4.34 2.28 4.86
CA LEU A 195 -4.60 1.72 3.54
C LEU A 195 -4.49 0.21 3.62
N GLN A 196 -5.55 -0.51 3.25
CA GLN A 196 -5.66 -1.95 3.48
C GLN A 196 -5.99 -2.73 2.22
N THR A 197 -5.54 -3.97 2.16
CA THR A 197 -6.13 -5.00 1.30
C THR A 197 -6.54 -6.23 2.12
N ASP A 198 -7.73 -6.75 1.88
CA ASP A 198 -8.29 -7.94 2.54
C ASP A 198 -8.63 -9.06 1.53
N LYS A 199 -8.32 -8.85 0.26
CA LYS A 199 -8.59 -9.80 -0.84
C LYS A 199 -7.36 -10.09 -1.68
N GLY A 200 -6.17 -9.78 -1.14
CA GLY A 200 -4.94 -9.82 -1.91
C GLY A 200 -4.89 -8.71 -2.97
N GLY A 201 -4.23 -8.99 -4.09
CA GLY A 201 -4.16 -8.07 -5.22
C GLY A 201 -2.77 -7.54 -5.52
N VAL A 202 -2.72 -6.52 -6.38
CA VAL A 202 -1.45 -5.96 -6.84
C VAL A 202 -1.47 -4.45 -6.76
N TRP A 203 -0.46 -3.87 -6.09
CA TRP A 203 -0.25 -2.44 -6.07
C TRP A 203 1.01 -2.07 -6.83
N ASN A 204 0.87 -1.14 -7.78
CA ASN A 204 1.95 -0.64 -8.63
C ASN A 204 2.19 0.84 -8.33
N LEU A 205 3.28 1.14 -7.63
CA LEU A 205 3.64 2.50 -7.22
C LEU A 205 4.76 3.00 -8.12
N HIS A 206 4.44 3.91 -9.04
CA HIS A 206 5.37 4.49 -10.00
C HIS A 206 5.84 5.89 -9.62
N SER A 207 5.31 6.46 -8.53
CA SER A 207 5.68 7.78 -8.03
C SER A 207 5.50 7.89 -6.53
N GLN A 208 6.18 8.86 -5.92
CA GLN A 208 6.04 9.22 -4.51
C GLN A 208 4.70 9.92 -4.28
N GLY A 209 3.62 9.19 -4.23
CA GLY A 209 2.29 9.78 -4.12
C GLY A 209 1.40 9.12 -3.07
N VAL A 210 1.94 8.16 -2.31
CA VAL A 210 1.17 7.50 -1.25
C VAL A 210 1.50 8.12 0.09
N SER A 211 0.47 8.58 0.79
CA SER A 211 0.53 8.98 2.20
C SER A 211 -0.54 8.22 2.98
N SER A 212 -0.15 7.50 4.01
CA SER A 212 -1.05 6.73 4.87
C SER A 212 -0.36 6.43 6.20
N ARG A 213 -1.12 6.31 7.28
CA ARG A 213 -0.56 5.91 8.57
C ARG A 213 0.09 4.53 8.52
N LYS A 214 -0.52 3.63 7.76
CA LYS A 214 -0.13 2.22 7.71
C LYS A 214 -0.65 1.57 6.43
N LEU A 215 0.16 0.71 5.85
CA LEU A 215 -0.28 -0.24 4.84
C LEU A 215 -0.54 -1.59 5.52
N ARG A 216 -1.75 -2.14 5.35
CA ARG A 216 -2.15 -3.40 5.98
C ARG A 216 -2.54 -4.45 4.95
N VAL A 217 -2.01 -5.65 5.10
CA VAL A 217 -2.42 -6.83 4.33
C VAL A 217 -3.07 -7.81 5.29
N THR A 218 -4.38 -7.98 5.18
CA THR A 218 -5.14 -8.79 6.16
C THR A 218 -5.50 -10.18 5.66
N SER A 219 -5.56 -10.37 4.35
CA SER A 219 -5.77 -11.69 3.75
C SER A 219 -5.47 -11.71 2.25
N GLY A 220 -5.32 -12.90 1.69
CA GLY A 220 -5.02 -13.11 0.28
C GLY A 220 -3.56 -12.83 -0.08
N ASP A 221 -3.10 -13.39 -1.19
CA ASP A 221 -1.77 -13.13 -1.72
C ASP A 221 -1.69 -11.69 -2.26
N PHE A 222 -0.69 -10.96 -1.82
CA PHE A 222 -0.54 -9.57 -2.17
C PHE A 222 0.83 -9.26 -2.76
N THR A 223 0.86 -8.44 -3.80
CA THR A 223 2.10 -8.00 -4.42
C THR A 223 2.20 -6.47 -4.44
N LEU A 224 3.28 -5.95 -3.89
CA LEU A 224 3.64 -4.55 -3.88
C LEU A 224 4.83 -4.31 -4.82
N ASN A 225 4.61 -3.60 -5.90
CA ASN A 225 5.64 -3.22 -6.88
C ASN A 225 6.08 -1.77 -6.64
N LEU A 226 7.30 -1.58 -6.16
CA LEU A 226 7.93 -0.28 -5.91
C LEU A 226 8.77 0.09 -7.14
N ARG A 227 8.18 0.86 -8.06
CA ARG A 227 8.75 1.12 -9.40
C ARG A 227 9.53 2.42 -9.51
N ALA A 228 9.54 3.24 -8.48
CA ALA A 228 10.37 4.45 -8.38
C ALA A 228 10.99 4.54 -6.99
N GLU A 229 11.93 5.45 -6.83
CA GLU A 229 12.61 5.68 -5.55
C GLU A 229 11.66 6.25 -4.50
N ASN A 230 11.81 5.75 -3.26
CA ASN A 230 11.15 6.28 -2.06
C ASN A 230 9.63 6.44 -2.19
N VAL A 231 8.95 5.56 -2.92
CA VAL A 231 7.49 5.63 -3.10
C VAL A 231 6.72 5.39 -1.79
N LEU A 232 7.37 4.84 -0.77
CA LEU A 232 6.83 4.58 0.57
C LEU A 232 7.26 5.60 1.63
N ALA A 233 7.91 6.71 1.24
CA ALA A 233 8.45 7.69 2.19
C ALA A 233 7.43 8.24 3.21
N ASN A 234 6.14 8.25 2.85
CA ASN A 234 5.05 8.70 3.71
C ASN A 234 4.16 7.55 4.22
N VAL A 235 4.68 6.32 4.20
CA VAL A 235 4.03 5.14 4.79
C VAL A 235 4.99 4.50 5.80
N PRO A 236 4.94 4.92 7.07
CA PRO A 236 5.95 4.50 8.05
C PRO A 236 5.85 3.02 8.40
N VAL A 237 4.66 2.43 8.34
CA VAL A 237 4.43 1.07 8.81
C VAL A 237 3.79 0.21 7.72
N ILE A 238 4.41 -0.93 7.44
CA ILE A 238 3.80 -2.00 6.66
C ILE A 238 3.47 -3.16 7.61
N SER A 239 2.22 -3.60 7.63
CA SER A 239 1.74 -4.64 8.53
C SER A 239 1.14 -5.79 7.77
N PHE A 240 1.60 -6.96 8.14
CA PHE A 240 1.03 -8.21 7.71
C PHE A 240 0.10 -8.75 8.79
N ASP A 241 -1.20 -8.50 8.62
CA ASP A 241 -2.23 -8.70 9.65
C ASP A 241 -2.95 -10.05 9.54
N SER A 242 -2.55 -10.89 8.59
CA SER A 242 -3.21 -12.16 8.34
C SER A 242 -2.93 -13.18 9.45
N GLY A 243 -3.98 -13.79 9.99
CA GLY A 243 -3.88 -14.96 10.85
C GLY A 243 -3.79 -16.30 10.08
N THR A 244 -3.72 -16.26 8.75
CA THR A 244 -3.59 -17.42 7.87
C THR A 244 -2.34 -17.29 7.01
N LYS A 245 -1.81 -18.41 6.51
CA LYS A 245 -0.68 -18.38 5.57
C LYS A 245 -1.08 -17.56 4.34
N THR A 246 -0.49 -16.40 4.19
CA THR A 246 -0.63 -15.52 3.04
C THR A 246 0.75 -15.05 2.65
N ASN A 247 1.00 -14.89 1.36
CA ASN A 247 2.26 -14.40 0.85
C ASN A 247 2.15 -12.91 0.60
N PHE A 248 3.07 -12.15 1.18
CA PHE A 248 3.24 -10.75 0.88
C PHE A 248 4.53 -10.57 0.08
N ARG A 249 4.40 -10.26 -1.20
CA ARG A 249 5.54 -10.03 -2.07
C ARG A 249 5.83 -8.55 -2.23
N ILE A 250 7.09 -8.16 -2.03
CA ILE A 250 7.60 -6.82 -2.37
C ILE A 250 8.61 -6.99 -3.51
N ASN A 251 8.33 -6.35 -4.64
CA ASN A 251 9.25 -6.21 -5.76
C ASN A 251 9.78 -4.77 -5.76
N ALA A 252 11.02 -4.56 -5.36
CA ALA A 252 11.68 -3.27 -5.36
C ALA A 252 12.50 -3.12 -6.65
N TYR A 253 12.10 -2.20 -7.53
CA TYR A 253 12.79 -1.89 -8.78
C TYR A 253 13.70 -0.65 -8.66
N ALA A 254 13.66 0.04 -7.54
CA ALA A 254 14.47 1.21 -7.19
C ALA A 254 14.65 1.25 -5.66
N ASP A 255 15.51 2.14 -5.19
CA ASP A 255 15.76 2.31 -3.75
C ASP A 255 14.49 2.74 -3.00
N ASN A 256 14.15 1.99 -1.99
CA ASN A 256 12.99 2.27 -1.16
C ASN A 256 13.28 2.04 0.32
N SER A 257 12.59 2.78 1.17
CA SER A 257 12.69 2.62 2.62
C SER A 257 11.36 2.83 3.31
N PHE A 258 11.18 2.15 4.45
CA PHE A 258 10.08 2.40 5.40
C PHE A 258 10.56 2.06 6.82
N GLU A 259 9.86 2.59 7.82
CA GLU A 259 10.36 2.53 9.20
C GLU A 259 10.15 1.17 9.84
N VAL A 260 8.96 0.57 9.70
CA VAL A 260 8.58 -0.64 10.44
C VAL A 260 7.89 -1.66 9.54
N PHE A 261 8.31 -2.91 9.66
CA PHE A 261 7.59 -4.07 9.13
C PHE A 261 7.06 -4.92 10.28
N GLU A 262 5.75 -5.15 10.29
CA GLU A 262 5.08 -5.96 11.31
C GLU A 262 4.68 -7.32 10.76
N PHE A 263 5.19 -8.39 11.36
CA PHE A 263 4.78 -9.76 11.07
C PHE A 263 3.55 -10.18 11.88
N ASN A 264 2.81 -11.14 11.34
CA ASN A 264 1.85 -11.95 12.09
C ASN A 264 2.19 -13.44 11.95
N ALA A 265 1.55 -14.30 12.73
CA ALA A 265 1.79 -15.74 12.71
C ALA A 265 1.62 -16.34 11.30
N GLY A 266 2.61 -17.11 10.86
CA GLY A 266 2.60 -17.76 9.55
C GLY A 266 2.75 -16.84 8.34
N GLY A 267 3.06 -15.55 8.53
CA GLY A 267 3.26 -14.60 7.45
C GLY A 267 4.56 -14.86 6.68
N VAL A 268 4.48 -14.91 5.34
CA VAL A 268 5.63 -15.03 4.45
C VAL A 268 5.85 -13.73 3.72
N LEU A 269 6.98 -13.06 3.99
CA LEU A 269 7.45 -11.91 3.25
C LEU A 269 8.38 -12.37 2.12
N GLU A 270 7.93 -12.24 0.89
CA GLU A 270 8.72 -12.52 -0.29
C GLU A 270 9.34 -11.23 -0.83
N LEU A 271 10.65 -11.23 -1.00
CA LEU A 271 11.42 -10.08 -1.48
C LEU A 271 12.08 -10.40 -2.81
N SER A 272 11.84 -9.55 -3.82
CA SER A 272 12.60 -9.50 -5.07
C SER A 272 13.09 -8.08 -5.26
N ILE A 273 14.41 -7.88 -5.17
CA ILE A 273 15.03 -6.56 -5.24
C ILE A 273 15.87 -6.52 -6.51
N ALA A 274 15.53 -5.64 -7.45
CA ALA A 274 16.19 -5.52 -8.74
C ALA A 274 17.67 -5.16 -8.59
N ASP A 275 18.49 -5.50 -9.59
CA ASP A 275 19.90 -5.16 -9.60
C ASP A 275 20.11 -3.64 -9.51
N GLY A 276 21.02 -3.23 -8.63
CA GLY A 276 21.27 -1.82 -8.31
C GLY A 276 20.25 -1.16 -7.38
N ALA A 277 19.17 -1.84 -6.99
CA ALA A 277 18.20 -1.32 -6.03
C ALA A 277 18.46 -1.83 -4.61
N THR A 278 17.98 -1.08 -3.61
CA THR A 278 18.00 -1.45 -2.20
C THR A 278 16.61 -1.31 -1.58
N LEU A 279 16.32 -2.16 -0.60
CA LEU A 279 15.15 -2.04 0.27
C LEU A 279 15.61 -1.93 1.72
N THR A 280 15.37 -0.77 2.33
CA THR A 280 15.72 -0.52 3.73
C THR A 280 14.49 -0.61 4.62
N VAL A 281 14.58 -1.42 5.66
CA VAL A 281 13.57 -1.54 6.72
C VAL A 281 14.20 -1.08 8.03
N GLY A 282 13.62 -0.05 8.65
CA GLY A 282 14.18 0.49 9.89
C GLY A 282 14.08 -0.51 11.04
N LYS A 283 12.96 -1.21 11.18
CA LYS A 283 12.72 -2.16 12.26
C LYS A 283 11.80 -3.31 11.83
N LEU A 284 12.11 -4.51 12.32
CA LEU A 284 11.19 -5.65 12.28
C LEU A 284 10.51 -5.83 13.63
N THR A 285 9.22 -6.11 13.61
CA THR A 285 8.45 -6.41 14.83
C THR A 285 7.27 -7.32 14.51
N THR A 286 6.44 -7.60 15.48
CA THR A 286 5.18 -8.31 15.28
C THR A 286 4.01 -7.35 15.42
N LYS A 287 2.88 -7.70 14.85
CA LYS A 287 1.64 -6.93 14.99
C LYS A 287 1.35 -6.65 16.48
N ASN A 288 1.21 -5.37 16.81
CA ASN A 288 0.95 -4.90 18.18
C ASN A 288 1.99 -5.37 19.22
N GLY A 289 3.21 -5.73 18.83
CA GLY A 289 4.26 -6.19 19.73
C GLY A 289 3.96 -7.54 20.40
N ILE A 290 3.14 -8.40 19.80
CA ILE A 290 2.81 -9.72 20.35
C ILE A 290 4.06 -10.59 20.32
N SER A 291 4.46 -11.12 21.48
CA SER A 291 5.62 -12.01 21.59
C SER A 291 5.33 -13.43 21.11
N GLY A 292 6.39 -14.12 20.64
CA GLY A 292 6.34 -15.55 20.33
C GLY A 292 5.54 -15.88 19.06
N VAL A 293 5.48 -14.98 18.11
CA VAL A 293 4.85 -15.24 16.80
C VAL A 293 5.60 -16.37 16.09
N SER A 294 4.89 -17.41 15.66
CA SER A 294 5.49 -18.58 15.01
C SER A 294 5.22 -18.60 13.51
N GLY A 295 6.16 -19.19 12.76
CA GLY A 295 6.02 -19.43 11.32
C GLY A 295 6.18 -18.18 10.45
N ALA A 296 6.74 -17.09 10.97
CA ALA A 296 7.15 -15.95 10.17
C ALA A 296 8.37 -16.34 9.30
N GLU A 297 8.37 -15.89 8.05
CA GLU A 297 9.42 -16.20 7.09
C GLU A 297 9.74 -14.99 6.20
N ILE A 298 11.03 -14.81 5.86
CA ILE A 298 11.47 -13.94 4.78
C ILE A 298 12.11 -14.79 3.70
N VAL A 299 11.60 -14.65 2.48
CA VAL A 299 12.10 -15.36 1.30
C VAL A 299 12.71 -14.36 0.34
N PHE A 300 13.97 -14.53 0.02
CA PHE A 300 14.68 -13.68 -0.94
C PHE A 300 14.74 -14.37 -2.30
N TYR A 301 14.25 -13.71 -3.34
CA TYR A 301 14.46 -14.10 -4.74
C TYR A 301 15.54 -13.23 -5.35
N ASP A 302 16.40 -13.81 -6.19
CA ASP A 302 17.59 -13.13 -6.75
C ASP A 302 18.46 -12.52 -5.64
N TYR A 303 18.73 -13.32 -4.60
CA TYR A 303 19.38 -12.86 -3.36
C TYR A 303 20.72 -12.17 -3.63
N ARG A 304 20.89 -11.01 -2.99
CA ARG A 304 22.13 -10.25 -2.89
C ARG A 304 22.28 -9.71 -1.47
N ALA A 305 23.46 -9.88 -0.90
CA ALA A 305 23.74 -9.51 0.50
C ALA A 305 23.59 -8.01 0.81
N ASP A 306 23.73 -7.15 -0.21
CA ASP A 306 23.68 -5.69 -0.10
C ASP A 306 22.31 -5.08 -0.47
N ALA A 307 21.37 -5.90 -0.93
CA ALA A 307 20.09 -5.43 -1.43
C ALA A 307 19.05 -5.15 -0.34
N PHE A 308 19.07 -5.94 0.73
CA PHE A 308 18.16 -5.76 1.87
C PHE A 308 18.93 -5.23 3.08
N ILE A 309 18.51 -4.06 3.55
CA ILE A 309 19.15 -3.34 4.67
C ILE A 309 18.16 -3.28 5.83
N LEU A 310 18.64 -3.62 7.03
CA LEU A 310 17.87 -3.59 8.25
C LEU A 310 18.50 -2.61 9.25
N GLY A 311 17.75 -1.59 9.64
CA GLY A 311 18.20 -0.54 10.58
C GLY A 311 18.09 -0.92 12.07
N ASP A 312 17.78 -2.18 12.39
CA ASP A 312 17.60 -2.66 13.76
C ASP A 312 18.87 -3.34 14.27
N SER A 313 19.59 -2.69 15.22
CA SER A 313 20.82 -3.21 15.81
C SER A 313 20.60 -4.34 16.80
N ASP A 314 19.38 -4.55 17.29
CA ASP A 314 19.09 -5.49 18.36
C ASP A 314 18.81 -6.90 17.86
N VAL A 315 18.57 -7.06 16.56
CA VAL A 315 18.35 -8.38 15.96
C VAL A 315 19.65 -9.14 15.76
N PHE A 316 19.59 -10.47 15.77
CA PHE A 316 20.75 -11.31 15.49
C PHE A 316 20.34 -12.68 14.93
N ILE A 317 21.31 -13.45 14.42
CA ILE A 317 21.08 -14.80 13.93
C ILE A 317 21.32 -15.80 15.06
N GLU A 318 20.32 -16.67 15.28
CA GLU A 318 20.39 -17.79 16.20
C GLU A 318 19.75 -19.03 15.52
N ASP A 319 20.42 -20.17 15.57
CA ASP A 319 19.97 -21.41 14.90
C ASP A 319 19.59 -21.18 13.41
N ASN A 320 20.37 -20.41 12.70
CA ASN A 320 20.19 -20.04 11.29
C ASN A 320 18.85 -19.32 10.99
N LYS A 321 18.30 -18.63 11.99
CA LYS A 321 17.10 -17.80 11.90
C LYS A 321 17.38 -16.41 12.43
N LEU A 322 16.64 -15.42 11.93
CA LEU A 322 16.68 -14.08 12.47
C LEU A 322 15.83 -14.01 13.75
N TYR A 323 16.47 -13.70 14.87
CA TYR A 323 15.78 -13.49 16.13
C TYR A 323 15.53 -12.00 16.38
N ILE A 324 14.31 -11.68 16.78
CA ILE A 324 13.85 -10.32 17.10
C ILE A 324 13.57 -10.26 18.61
N PRO A 325 14.55 -9.81 19.45
CA PRO A 325 14.45 -9.86 20.90
C PRO A 325 13.27 -9.07 21.47
N SER A 326 12.96 -7.92 20.87
CA SER A 326 11.89 -7.02 21.35
C SER A 326 10.51 -7.68 21.40
N VAL A 327 10.30 -8.76 20.64
CA VAL A 327 9.03 -9.50 20.55
C VAL A 327 9.23 -11.01 20.68
N ASP A 328 10.42 -11.46 21.11
CA ASP A 328 10.74 -12.88 21.32
C ASP A 328 10.31 -13.76 20.14
N THR A 329 10.72 -13.39 18.95
CA THR A 329 10.22 -14.02 17.71
C THR A 329 11.37 -14.42 16.79
N TYR A 330 11.29 -15.64 16.25
CA TYR A 330 12.19 -16.16 15.24
C TYR A 330 11.56 -16.07 13.86
N VAL A 331 12.31 -15.53 12.90
CA VAL A 331 11.93 -15.43 11.48
C VAL A 331 12.82 -16.35 10.67
N THR A 332 12.23 -17.31 9.95
CA THR A 332 12.97 -18.19 9.05
C THR A 332 13.45 -17.40 7.83
N LEU A 333 14.69 -17.66 7.40
CA LEU A 333 15.28 -17.00 6.24
C LEU A 333 15.52 -18.05 5.14
N THR A 334 15.06 -17.74 3.93
CA THR A 334 15.22 -18.57 2.74
C THR A 334 15.71 -17.72 1.58
N ALA A 335 16.66 -18.19 0.78
CA ALA A 335 17.15 -17.44 -0.37
C ALA A 335 17.25 -18.31 -1.62
N TYR A 336 16.95 -17.71 -2.77
CA TYR A 336 17.08 -18.29 -4.10
C TYR A 336 17.99 -17.43 -4.96
N ASP A 337 18.78 -18.09 -5.83
CA ASP A 337 19.57 -17.41 -6.86
C ASP A 337 18.68 -16.92 -8.04
N SER A 338 19.28 -16.26 -9.02
CA SER A 338 18.60 -15.78 -10.23
C SER A 338 18.07 -16.90 -11.16
N GLY A 339 18.53 -18.12 -10.95
CA GLY A 339 18.04 -19.33 -11.61
C GLY A 339 16.86 -19.98 -10.88
N GLY A 340 16.47 -19.47 -9.71
CA GLY A 340 15.45 -20.04 -8.85
C GLY A 340 15.92 -21.26 -8.05
N ASN A 341 17.25 -21.48 -7.93
CA ASN A 341 17.79 -22.55 -7.11
C ASN A 341 17.89 -22.07 -5.66
N LEU A 342 17.53 -22.96 -4.73
CA LEU A 342 17.70 -22.71 -3.30
C LEU A 342 19.19 -22.55 -2.97
N LEU A 343 19.52 -21.47 -2.29
CA LEU A 343 20.85 -21.23 -1.76
C LEU A 343 20.95 -21.84 -0.35
N GLU A 344 21.87 -22.76 -0.18
CA GLU A 344 22.14 -23.40 1.11
C GLU A 344 23.36 -22.70 1.77
N GLY A 345 23.26 -22.42 3.07
CA GLY A 345 24.35 -21.79 3.79
C GLY A 345 24.00 -21.39 5.21
N GLU A 346 24.93 -20.72 5.84
CA GLU A 346 24.72 -20.14 7.17
C GLU A 346 24.44 -18.65 7.05
N TRP A 347 23.39 -18.18 7.72
CA TRP A 347 23.03 -16.77 7.79
C TRP A 347 23.87 -16.06 8.86
N PHE A 348 24.25 -14.81 8.56
CA PHE A 348 24.91 -13.87 9.44
C PHE A 348 24.19 -12.53 9.38
N TYR A 349 24.17 -11.83 10.49
CA TYR A 349 23.75 -10.44 10.54
C TYR A 349 25.00 -9.57 10.71
N ASP A 350 25.35 -8.83 9.67
CA ASP A 350 26.51 -7.95 9.62
C ASP A 350 26.07 -6.52 9.88
N TRP A 351 26.40 -6.01 11.07
CA TRP A 351 26.07 -4.66 11.52
C TRP A 351 27.30 -3.77 11.45
N ASP A 352 27.27 -2.71 10.62
CA ASP A 352 28.40 -1.81 10.40
C ASP A 352 28.42 -0.58 11.34
N GLY A 353 27.46 -0.46 12.25
CA GLY A 353 27.28 0.65 13.19
C GLY A 353 26.15 1.60 12.81
N GLU A 354 25.65 1.54 11.58
CA GLU A 354 24.53 2.35 11.08
C GLU A 354 23.40 1.48 10.51
N ALA A 355 23.76 0.40 9.84
CA ALA A 355 22.84 -0.50 9.18
C ALA A 355 23.33 -1.95 9.22
N GLY A 356 22.41 -2.90 9.19
CA GLY A 356 22.70 -4.32 9.15
C GLY A 356 22.32 -4.97 7.83
N ARG A 357 23.03 -6.01 7.49
CA ARG A 357 22.80 -6.83 6.30
C ARG A 357 22.63 -8.28 6.69
N LEU A 358 21.67 -8.94 6.08
CA LEU A 358 21.53 -10.40 6.18
C LEU A 358 22.45 -11.02 5.11
N VAL A 359 23.52 -11.66 5.55
CA VAL A 359 24.53 -12.28 4.68
C VAL A 359 24.40 -13.79 4.76
N LEU A 360 24.21 -14.43 3.61
CA LEU A 360 24.24 -15.88 3.48
C LEU A 360 25.63 -16.32 2.98
N ASN A 361 26.37 -17.02 3.81
CA ASN A 361 27.60 -17.71 3.41
C ASN A 361 27.23 -19.05 2.80
N ALA A 362 27.17 -19.09 1.47
CA ALA A 362 26.86 -20.33 0.76
C ALA A 362 27.89 -21.42 1.08
N VAL A 363 27.41 -22.59 1.44
CA VAL A 363 28.25 -23.78 1.51
C VAL A 363 28.65 -24.15 0.08
N PRO A 364 29.96 -24.26 -0.24
CA PRO A 364 30.36 -24.68 -1.58
C PRO A 364 29.73 -26.02 -1.91
N GLU A 365 29.09 -26.09 -3.08
CA GLU A 365 28.52 -27.37 -3.53
C GLU A 365 29.55 -28.51 -3.37
N PRO A 366 29.14 -29.68 -2.88
CA PRO A 366 30.05 -30.82 -2.70
C PRO A 366 30.87 -31.15 -3.97
N ALA A 367 30.28 -30.88 -5.15
CA ALA A 367 30.94 -31.04 -6.43
C ALA A 367 32.10 -30.05 -6.63
N VAL A 368 31.95 -28.80 -6.22
CA VAL A 368 33.00 -27.78 -6.30
C VAL A 368 34.10 -28.09 -5.29
N ALA A 369 33.74 -28.44 -4.06
CA ALA A 369 34.69 -28.88 -3.03
C ALA A 369 35.47 -30.10 -3.47
N ALA A 370 34.79 -31.10 -4.05
CA ALA A 370 35.41 -32.31 -4.60
C ALA A 370 36.33 -32.01 -5.80
N ALA A 371 35.93 -31.07 -6.68
CA ALA A 371 36.77 -30.66 -7.81
C ALA A 371 38.03 -29.91 -7.35
N VAL A 372 37.92 -29.05 -6.36
CA VAL A 372 39.09 -28.34 -5.77
C VAL A 372 40.03 -29.33 -5.06
N LEU A 373 39.47 -30.23 -4.25
CA LEU A 373 40.24 -31.27 -3.59
C LEU A 373 40.89 -32.21 -4.59
N GLY A 374 40.17 -32.60 -5.65
CA GLY A 374 40.69 -33.42 -6.76
C GLY A 374 41.84 -32.70 -7.50
N ALA A 375 41.68 -31.44 -7.81
CA ALA A 375 42.72 -30.63 -8.45
C ALA A 375 43.97 -30.49 -7.57
N LEU A 376 43.81 -30.25 -6.27
CA LEU A 376 44.89 -30.24 -5.31
C LEU A 376 45.59 -31.59 -5.21
N ALA A 377 44.86 -32.66 -5.10
CA ALA A 377 45.44 -34.03 -5.06
C ALA A 377 46.19 -34.34 -6.33
N LEU A 378 45.70 -33.95 -7.51
CA LEU A 378 46.37 -34.09 -8.79
C LEU A 378 47.67 -33.25 -8.85
N ALA A 379 47.62 -32.02 -8.38
CA ALA A 379 48.80 -31.17 -8.31
C ALA A 379 49.90 -31.75 -7.39
N PHE A 380 49.52 -32.29 -6.24
CA PHE A 380 50.46 -32.99 -5.34
C PHE A 380 51.05 -34.29 -5.97
N ALA A 381 50.23 -35.06 -6.70
CA ALA A 381 50.67 -36.24 -7.38
C ALA A 381 51.69 -35.96 -8.51
N LEU A 382 51.39 -34.90 -9.30
CA LEU A 382 52.32 -34.42 -10.36
C LEU A 382 53.65 -33.91 -9.78
N ARG A 383 53.62 -33.18 -8.66
CA ARG A 383 54.83 -32.70 -8.00
C ARG A 383 55.72 -33.79 -7.46
N ARG A 384 55.16 -34.94 -7.11
CA ARG A 384 55.91 -36.15 -6.69
C ARG A 384 56.57 -36.90 -7.85
N ARG A 385 56.05 -36.73 -9.09
CA ARG A 385 56.63 -37.40 -10.28
C ARG A 385 57.77 -36.60 -10.92
N ILE A 386 57.98 -35.36 -10.53
CA ILE A 386 59.01 -34.47 -11.07
C ILE A 386 60.26 -34.46 -10.16
N LYS A 387 60.24 -35.14 -9.03
CA LYS A 387 61.41 -35.44 -8.21
C LYS A 387 61.86 -36.87 -8.44
#